data_90f5d4dfd227717634e34400b03b3104
#
_entry.id   90f5d4dfd227717634e34400b03b3104
#
_cell.length_a   1.000
_cell.length_b   1.000
_cell.length_c   1.000
_cell.angle_alpha   90.00
_cell.angle_beta   90.00
_cell.angle_gamma   90.00
#
_symmetry.space_group_name_H-M   'P 1'
#
loop_
_entity.id
_entity.type
_entity.pdbx_description
1 polymer ?
#
loop_
_entity_poly.entity_id
_entity_poly.type
_entity_poly.pdbx_seq_one_letter_code
_entity_poly.pdbx_strand_id
1 'polypeptide(L)'
;QSIVNNFVSGLVILFERSLKVGDFIELSSGLVGEVLEINMRSTLIRTNDNVDILVPNAELIGNAVTNWTLEESVRRFRISFGVAYGSDKSMVKQAALEAAASVPYTLKDPNREPVVWMASFGDSSLNFVLGVWVSPEQVKRPTALQSDYLWAIDDALRKYNIEIPFPQRDVHIRTQVGRE
;
A
#
# COMPACT_ATOMS: atom_id res chain seq x y z
N GLN A 1 -30.15 6.49 -23.11
CA GLN A 1 -30.01 6.88 -21.66
C GLN A 1 -28.54 6.98 -21.23
N SER A 2 -27.65 6.09 -21.69
CA SER A 2 -26.24 6.09 -21.24
C SER A 2 -25.42 7.31 -21.69
N ILE A 3 -25.65 7.84 -22.88
CA ILE A 3 -24.89 9.00 -23.42
C ILE A 3 -25.20 10.27 -22.64
N VAL A 4 -26.47 10.55 -22.39
CA VAL A 4 -26.91 11.72 -21.62
C VAL A 4 -26.40 11.65 -20.18
N ASN A 5 -26.48 10.45 -19.58
CA ASN A 5 -26.01 10.24 -18.22
C ASN A 5 -24.50 10.48 -18.08
N ASN A 6 -23.69 9.95 -19.01
CA ASN A 6 -22.25 10.19 -19.03
C ASN A 6 -21.89 11.66 -19.27
N PHE A 7 -22.64 12.35 -20.12
CA PHE A 7 -22.44 13.78 -20.37
C PHE A 7 -22.74 14.62 -19.11
N VAL A 8 -23.90 14.39 -18.48
CA VAL A 8 -24.26 15.08 -17.22
C VAL A 8 -23.25 14.79 -16.14
N SER A 9 -22.83 13.51 -15.98
CA SER A 9 -21.80 13.12 -15.03
C SER A 9 -20.47 13.83 -15.28
N GLY A 10 -20.06 13.99 -16.54
CA GLY A 10 -18.85 14.74 -16.90
C GLY A 10 -18.93 16.21 -16.47
N LEU A 11 -20.09 16.84 -16.70
CA LEU A 11 -20.30 18.22 -16.24
C LEU A 11 -20.26 18.33 -14.70
N VAL A 12 -20.86 17.38 -13.99
CA VAL A 12 -20.81 17.33 -12.52
C VAL A 12 -19.38 17.23 -12.01
N ILE A 13 -18.58 16.30 -12.54
CA ILE A 13 -17.16 16.14 -12.18
C ILE A 13 -16.40 17.45 -12.35
N LEU A 14 -16.57 18.12 -13.49
CA LEU A 14 -15.88 19.36 -13.82
C LEU A 14 -16.34 20.53 -12.95
N PHE A 15 -17.63 20.58 -12.62
CA PHE A 15 -18.22 21.68 -11.86
C PHE A 15 -17.91 21.58 -10.36
N GLU A 16 -18.06 20.38 -9.79
CA GLU A 16 -17.78 20.10 -8.39
C GLU A 16 -16.28 19.95 -8.10
N ARG A 17 -15.47 19.73 -9.15
CA ARG A 17 -14.04 19.47 -9.03
C ARG A 17 -13.72 18.30 -8.09
N SER A 18 -14.61 17.33 -8.04
CA SER A 18 -14.44 16.09 -7.27
C SER A 18 -13.27 15.23 -7.78
N LEU A 19 -12.92 15.40 -9.06
CA LEU A 19 -11.75 14.85 -9.74
C LEU A 19 -11.09 15.93 -10.59
N LYS A 20 -9.76 15.89 -10.68
CA LYS A 20 -8.94 16.81 -11.47
C LYS A 20 -7.93 16.02 -12.31
N VAL A 21 -7.52 16.60 -13.44
CA VAL A 21 -6.37 16.08 -14.19
C VAL A 21 -5.13 16.11 -13.30
N GLY A 22 -4.41 15.01 -13.26
CA GLY A 22 -3.26 14.80 -12.38
C GLY A 22 -3.59 14.09 -11.05
N ASP A 23 -4.87 13.91 -10.71
CA ASP A 23 -5.26 13.13 -9.53
C ASP A 23 -4.91 11.66 -9.71
N PHE A 24 -4.43 11.01 -8.64
CA PHE A 24 -4.21 9.58 -8.58
C PHE A 24 -5.36 8.93 -7.83
N ILE A 25 -6.08 8.06 -8.52
CA ILE A 25 -7.34 7.51 -8.03
C ILE A 25 -7.36 5.98 -8.06
N GLU A 26 -8.21 5.43 -7.22
CA GLU A 26 -8.54 4.01 -7.19
C GLU A 26 -10.05 3.83 -7.26
N LEU A 27 -10.50 3.03 -8.20
CA LEU A 27 -11.91 2.68 -8.38
C LEU A 27 -12.27 1.42 -7.61
N SER A 28 -13.55 1.23 -7.35
CA SER A 28 -14.09 0.03 -6.71
C SER A 28 -13.82 -1.27 -7.50
N SER A 29 -13.56 -1.16 -8.80
CA SER A 29 -13.11 -2.27 -9.65
C SER A 29 -11.66 -2.70 -9.42
N GLY A 30 -10.89 -1.98 -8.58
CA GLY A 30 -9.46 -2.20 -8.36
C GLY A 30 -8.56 -1.50 -9.38
N LEU A 31 -9.13 -0.74 -10.32
CA LEU A 31 -8.35 0.09 -11.23
C LEU A 31 -7.68 1.23 -10.46
N VAL A 32 -6.35 1.34 -10.57
CA VAL A 32 -5.55 2.39 -9.97
C VAL A 32 -4.77 3.12 -11.06
N GLY A 33 -4.82 4.45 -11.06
CA GLY A 33 -4.09 5.24 -12.05
C GLY A 33 -4.24 6.75 -11.90
N GLU A 34 -3.55 7.46 -12.77
CA GLU A 34 -3.59 8.92 -12.85
C GLU A 34 -4.62 9.40 -13.88
N VAL A 35 -5.42 10.37 -13.51
CA VAL A 35 -6.36 11.04 -14.40
C VAL A 35 -5.59 11.91 -15.38
N LEU A 36 -5.60 11.56 -16.67
CA LEU A 36 -4.93 12.34 -17.72
C LEU A 36 -5.86 13.38 -18.34
N GLU A 37 -7.11 12.99 -18.61
CA GLU A 37 -8.09 13.84 -19.28
C GLU A 37 -9.50 13.54 -18.76
N ILE A 38 -10.31 14.58 -18.63
CA ILE A 38 -11.74 14.46 -18.34
C ILE A 38 -12.50 14.97 -19.56
N ASN A 39 -13.04 14.04 -20.34
CA ASN A 39 -13.80 14.34 -21.56
C ASN A 39 -15.31 14.33 -21.26
N MET A 40 -16.13 14.71 -22.25
CA MET A 40 -17.58 14.84 -22.09
C MET A 40 -18.29 13.55 -21.65
N ARG A 41 -17.79 12.37 -22.04
CA ARG A 41 -18.44 11.08 -21.79
C ARG A 41 -17.61 10.13 -20.91
N SER A 42 -16.30 10.31 -20.92
CA SER A 42 -15.36 9.40 -20.29
C SER A 42 -14.14 10.17 -19.78
N THR A 43 -13.53 9.64 -18.75
CA THR A 43 -12.27 10.10 -18.19
C THR A 43 -11.17 9.12 -18.61
N LEU A 44 -10.06 9.66 -19.09
CA LEU A 44 -8.87 8.88 -19.44
C LEU A 44 -7.99 8.73 -18.20
N ILE A 45 -7.75 7.47 -17.82
CA ILE A 45 -6.90 7.11 -16.66
C ILE A 45 -5.72 6.30 -17.17
N ARG A 46 -4.51 6.66 -16.75
CA ARG A 46 -3.30 5.90 -17.04
C ARG A 46 -2.81 5.16 -15.81
N THR A 47 -2.66 3.85 -15.93
CA THR A 47 -2.07 3.02 -14.89
C THR A 47 -0.55 3.20 -14.78
N ASN A 48 0.05 2.72 -13.69
CA ASN A 48 1.51 2.75 -13.53
C ASN A 48 2.25 1.86 -14.55
N ASP A 49 1.54 0.92 -15.20
CA ASP A 49 2.08 0.09 -16.28
C ASP A 49 1.93 0.74 -17.67
N ASN A 50 1.61 2.06 -17.68
CA ASN A 50 1.43 2.86 -18.89
C ASN A 50 0.29 2.36 -19.80
N VAL A 51 -0.78 1.83 -19.19
CA VAL A 51 -1.99 1.42 -19.90
C VAL A 51 -3.05 2.50 -19.75
N ASP A 52 -3.59 2.95 -20.88
CA ASP A 52 -4.65 3.95 -20.95
C ASP A 52 -6.02 3.28 -20.90
N ILE A 53 -6.83 3.69 -19.93
CA ILE A 53 -8.18 3.14 -19.71
C ILE A 53 -9.19 4.28 -19.78
N LEU A 54 -10.21 4.12 -20.63
CA LEU A 54 -11.33 5.03 -20.72
C LEU A 54 -12.46 4.56 -19.79
N VAL A 55 -12.72 5.33 -18.77
CA VAL A 55 -13.77 5.05 -17.79
C VAL A 55 -14.97 5.96 -18.07
N PRO A 56 -16.19 5.42 -18.24
CA PRO A 56 -17.40 6.23 -18.38
C PRO A 56 -17.61 7.16 -17.19
N ASN A 57 -17.93 8.43 -17.41
CA ASN A 57 -18.11 9.40 -16.33
C ASN A 57 -19.23 9.01 -15.35
N ALA A 58 -20.27 8.33 -15.83
CA ALA A 58 -21.33 7.81 -14.98
C ALA A 58 -20.85 6.77 -13.96
N GLU A 59 -19.79 6.01 -14.27
CA GLU A 59 -19.19 5.07 -13.35
C GLU A 59 -18.44 5.79 -12.21
N LEU A 60 -17.75 6.88 -12.52
CA LEU A 60 -17.03 7.70 -11.54
C LEU A 60 -17.96 8.44 -10.58
N ILE A 61 -19.16 8.79 -11.02
CA ILE A 61 -20.17 9.44 -10.16
C ILE A 61 -21.02 8.41 -9.41
N GLY A 62 -21.29 7.27 -10.03
CA GLY A 62 -22.18 6.23 -9.49
C GLY A 62 -21.53 5.34 -8.43
N ASN A 63 -20.22 5.30 -8.35
CA ASN A 63 -19.47 4.43 -7.44
C ASN A 63 -18.53 5.22 -6.53
N ALA A 64 -18.09 4.58 -5.45
CA ALA A 64 -17.06 5.18 -4.61
C ALA A 64 -15.73 5.25 -5.36
N VAL A 65 -15.11 6.41 -5.37
CA VAL A 65 -13.76 6.65 -5.92
C VAL A 65 -12.87 7.09 -4.77
N THR A 66 -11.77 6.37 -4.56
CA THR A 66 -10.73 6.80 -3.63
C THR A 66 -9.77 7.73 -4.36
N ASN A 67 -9.77 9.00 -4.00
CA ASN A 67 -8.81 9.97 -4.54
C ASN A 67 -7.64 10.12 -3.57
N TRP A 68 -6.44 9.74 -4.02
CA TRP A 68 -5.23 9.73 -3.19
C TRP A 68 -4.55 11.08 -3.10
N THR A 69 -4.95 12.04 -3.93
CA THR A 69 -4.27 13.34 -4.10
C THR A 69 -5.20 14.54 -4.07
N LEU A 70 -6.50 14.36 -3.70
CA LEU A 70 -7.54 15.39 -3.83
C LEU A 70 -7.20 16.70 -3.10
N GLU A 71 -6.87 16.63 -1.81
CA GLU A 71 -6.57 17.81 -0.98
C GLU A 71 -5.14 17.75 -0.47
N GLU A 72 -4.81 16.71 0.29
CA GLU A 72 -3.50 16.49 0.84
C GLU A 72 -2.87 15.26 0.20
N SER A 73 -1.74 15.46 -0.48
CA SER A 73 -1.04 14.38 -1.17
C SER A 73 -0.12 13.56 -0.27
N VAL A 74 0.07 13.96 1.00
CA VAL A 74 0.84 13.19 1.98
C VAL A 74 0.01 12.03 2.48
N ARG A 75 0.55 10.80 2.39
CA ARG A 75 -0.17 9.59 2.83
C ARG A 75 0.65 8.72 3.75
N ARG A 76 -0.08 8.00 4.61
CA ARG A 76 0.51 6.92 5.40
C ARG A 76 0.36 5.58 4.69
N PHE A 77 1.49 4.95 4.41
CA PHE A 77 1.56 3.58 3.94
C PHE A 77 1.80 2.62 5.09
N ARG A 78 1.28 1.40 4.95
CA ARG A 78 1.42 0.32 5.93
C ARG A 78 2.17 -0.82 5.27
N ILE A 79 3.38 -1.10 5.75
CA ILE A 79 4.26 -2.14 5.24
C ILE A 79 4.23 -3.31 6.22
N SER A 80 3.67 -4.42 5.81
CA SER A 80 3.58 -5.64 6.63
C SER A 80 4.85 -6.46 6.48
N PHE A 81 5.36 -7.00 7.59
CA PHE A 81 6.48 -7.91 7.62
C PHE A 81 6.36 -8.88 8.81
N GLY A 82 7.06 -10.01 8.75
CA GLY A 82 7.03 -11.02 9.80
C GLY A 82 8.44 -11.38 10.27
N VAL A 83 8.56 -11.68 11.56
CA VAL A 83 9.82 -12.15 12.18
C VAL A 83 9.58 -13.45 12.96
N ALA A 84 10.64 -14.21 13.25
CA ALA A 84 10.53 -15.44 14.00
C ALA A 84 9.95 -15.25 15.41
N TYR A 85 9.22 -16.24 15.90
CA TYR A 85 8.81 -16.30 17.30
C TYR A 85 10.07 -16.28 18.20
N GLY A 86 9.98 -15.57 19.32
CA GLY A 86 11.12 -15.39 20.23
C GLY A 86 12.00 -14.19 19.91
N SER A 87 11.80 -13.51 18.77
CA SER A 87 12.51 -12.25 18.47
C SER A 87 12.21 -11.17 19.52
N ASP A 88 13.24 -10.42 19.90
CA ASP A 88 13.08 -9.26 20.78
C ASP A 88 12.29 -8.16 20.07
N LYS A 89 11.09 -7.89 20.56
CA LYS A 89 10.16 -6.91 19.98
C LYS A 89 10.70 -5.49 19.97
N SER A 90 11.54 -5.14 20.95
CA SER A 90 12.17 -3.82 21.03
C SER A 90 13.20 -3.66 19.91
N MET A 91 14.00 -4.70 19.67
CA MET A 91 14.95 -4.72 18.55
C MET A 91 14.25 -4.73 17.20
N VAL A 92 13.15 -5.48 17.04
CA VAL A 92 12.33 -5.48 15.81
C VAL A 92 11.81 -4.07 15.54
N LYS A 93 11.26 -3.39 16.56
CA LYS A 93 10.80 -2.00 16.44
C LYS A 93 11.93 -1.07 16.02
N GLN A 94 13.10 -1.18 16.64
CA GLN A 94 14.26 -0.35 16.34
C GLN A 94 14.73 -0.57 14.90
N ALA A 95 14.86 -1.83 14.47
CA ALA A 95 15.24 -2.17 13.09
C ALA A 95 14.28 -1.59 12.05
N ALA A 96 12.97 -1.73 12.29
CA ALA A 96 11.97 -1.20 11.38
C ALA A 96 11.96 0.34 11.32
N LEU A 97 12.18 1.02 12.44
CA LEU A 97 12.32 2.49 12.46
C LEU A 97 13.60 2.95 11.77
N GLU A 98 14.71 2.22 11.91
CA GLU A 98 15.94 2.49 11.16
C GLU A 98 15.73 2.29 9.65
N ALA A 99 15.05 1.22 9.25
CA ALA A 99 14.66 1.00 7.86
C ALA A 99 13.83 2.17 7.31
N ALA A 100 12.84 2.64 8.07
CA ALA A 100 12.05 3.81 7.67
C ALA A 100 12.92 5.06 7.48
N ALA A 101 13.88 5.29 8.37
CA ALA A 101 14.77 6.44 8.31
C ALA A 101 15.77 6.38 7.15
N SER A 102 16.11 5.18 6.65
CA SER A 102 17.02 4.98 5.53
C SER A 102 16.39 5.28 4.17
N VAL A 103 15.06 5.20 4.07
CA VAL A 103 14.33 5.51 2.83
C VAL A 103 14.20 7.04 2.67
N PRO A 104 14.78 7.63 1.61
CA PRO A 104 15.00 9.08 1.52
C PRO A 104 13.73 9.92 1.46
N TYR A 105 12.62 9.35 1.03
CA TYR A 105 11.34 10.05 0.88
C TYR A 105 10.36 9.80 2.06
N THR A 106 10.81 9.12 3.11
CA THR A 106 10.08 9.10 4.38
C THR A 106 10.04 10.51 4.96
N LEU A 107 8.85 11.00 5.28
CA LEU A 107 8.69 12.33 5.84
C LEU A 107 9.32 12.40 7.23
N LYS A 108 10.05 13.48 7.45
CA LYS A 108 10.65 13.86 8.74
C LYS A 108 9.84 14.99 9.36
N ASP A 109 8.63 14.67 9.77
CA ASP A 109 7.69 15.62 10.40
C ASP A 109 7.38 15.10 11.83
N PRO A 110 7.57 15.90 12.88
CA PRO A 110 7.29 15.49 14.26
C PRO A 110 5.86 15.01 14.52
N ASN A 111 4.90 15.45 13.70
CA ASN A 111 3.50 15.03 13.78
C ASN A 111 3.19 13.76 12.95
N ARG A 112 4.17 13.28 12.18
CA ARG A 112 4.02 12.19 11.20
C ARG A 112 5.17 11.21 11.24
N GLU A 113 5.61 10.90 12.44
CA GLU A 113 6.70 9.95 12.65
C GLU A 113 6.31 8.53 12.22
N PRO A 114 7.28 7.73 11.74
CA PRO A 114 7.09 6.31 11.52
C PRO A 114 6.68 5.59 12.80
N VAL A 115 5.74 4.66 12.68
CA VAL A 115 5.23 3.87 13.82
C VAL A 115 5.27 2.40 13.49
N VAL A 116 5.63 1.57 14.46
CA VAL A 116 5.63 0.11 14.33
C VAL A 116 4.58 -0.48 15.25
N TRP A 117 3.69 -1.28 14.69
CA TRP A 117 2.69 -2.04 15.42
C TRP A 117 2.95 -3.53 15.28
N MET A 118 2.77 -4.28 16.36
CA MET A 118 2.57 -5.72 16.27
C MET A 118 1.12 -5.96 15.85
N ALA A 119 0.93 -6.60 14.71
CA ALA A 119 -0.40 -6.74 14.08
C ALA A 119 -1.11 -8.01 14.51
N SER A 120 -0.39 -9.14 14.53
CA SER A 120 -0.95 -10.45 14.89
C SER A 120 0.13 -11.48 15.19
N PHE A 121 -0.31 -12.60 15.78
CA PHE A 121 0.44 -13.85 15.83
C PHE A 121 0.11 -14.65 14.58
N GLY A 122 1.09 -14.88 13.71
CA GLY A 122 0.94 -15.70 12.51
C GLY A 122 1.25 -17.18 12.81
N ASP A 123 0.99 -18.05 11.83
CA ASP A 123 1.23 -19.49 11.96
C ASP A 123 2.70 -19.83 12.24
N SER A 124 3.61 -19.04 11.69
CA SER A 124 5.06 -19.25 11.85
C SER A 124 5.83 -17.97 12.20
N SER A 125 5.14 -16.85 12.38
CA SER A 125 5.77 -15.54 12.58
C SER A 125 5.02 -14.64 13.55
N LEU A 126 5.73 -13.71 14.18
CA LEU A 126 5.16 -12.51 14.76
C LEU A 126 5.01 -11.47 13.63
N ASN A 127 3.78 -11.03 13.38
CA ASN A 127 3.49 -10.10 12.29
C ASN A 127 3.49 -8.66 12.79
N PHE A 128 4.22 -7.81 12.08
CA PHE A 128 4.34 -6.39 12.36
C PHE A 128 3.90 -5.56 11.15
N VAL A 129 3.54 -4.33 11.43
CA VAL A 129 3.25 -3.31 10.41
C VAL A 129 4.06 -2.07 10.71
N LEU A 130 4.84 -1.63 9.74
CA LEU A 130 5.50 -0.35 9.74
C LEU A 130 4.59 0.67 9.05
N GLY A 131 4.14 1.68 9.77
CA GLY A 131 3.41 2.83 9.23
C GLY A 131 4.37 3.97 8.94
N VAL A 132 4.42 4.42 7.70
CA VAL A 132 5.29 5.49 7.22
C VAL A 132 4.50 6.54 6.48
N TRP A 133 4.87 7.81 6.65
CA TRP A 133 4.33 8.90 5.87
C TRP A 133 5.33 9.25 4.77
N VAL A 134 4.85 9.47 3.56
CA VAL A 134 5.70 9.68 2.40
C VAL A 134 5.32 10.95 1.65
N SER A 135 6.31 11.48 0.90
CA SER A 135 6.13 12.68 0.09
C SER A 135 5.12 12.46 -1.03
N PRO A 136 4.47 13.53 -1.49
CA PRO A 136 3.42 13.47 -2.51
C PRO A 136 3.83 12.77 -3.81
N GLU A 137 5.07 12.96 -4.23
CA GLU A 137 5.59 12.39 -5.49
C GLU A 137 5.59 10.85 -5.47
N GLN A 138 5.75 10.26 -4.28
CA GLN A 138 5.82 8.81 -4.10
C GLN A 138 4.44 8.15 -3.96
N VAL A 139 3.41 8.92 -3.64
CA VAL A 139 2.04 8.40 -3.48
C VAL A 139 1.53 7.73 -4.75
N LYS A 140 1.95 8.21 -5.92
CA LYS A 140 1.59 7.66 -7.23
C LYS A 140 2.32 6.35 -7.59
N ARG A 141 3.25 5.88 -6.75
CA ARG A 141 4.08 4.68 -7.00
C ARG A 141 3.97 3.66 -5.86
N PRO A 142 2.77 3.19 -5.50
CA PRO A 142 2.55 2.40 -4.30
C PRO A 142 3.32 1.07 -4.27
N THR A 143 3.42 0.38 -5.40
CA THR A 143 4.14 -0.91 -5.50
C THR A 143 5.65 -0.73 -5.34
N ALA A 144 6.25 0.24 -6.02
CA ALA A 144 7.67 0.53 -5.91
C ALA A 144 8.01 0.99 -4.49
N LEU A 145 7.17 1.86 -3.92
CA LEU A 145 7.30 2.34 -2.55
C LEU A 145 7.29 1.17 -1.54
N GLN A 146 6.33 0.27 -1.65
CA GLN A 146 6.27 -0.91 -0.78
C GLN A 146 7.53 -1.76 -0.90
N SER A 147 8.02 -1.96 -2.11
CA SER A 147 9.26 -2.70 -2.39
C SER A 147 10.46 -2.06 -1.70
N ASP A 148 10.64 -0.74 -1.83
CA ASP A 148 11.79 -0.02 -1.25
C ASP A 148 11.83 -0.17 0.28
N TYR A 149 10.68 -0.07 0.95
CA TYR A 149 10.61 -0.32 2.40
C TYR A 149 10.86 -1.77 2.77
N LEU A 150 10.38 -2.74 2.00
CA LEU A 150 10.64 -4.16 2.27
C LEU A 150 12.13 -4.49 2.16
N TRP A 151 12.83 -3.92 1.18
CA TRP A 151 14.28 -4.06 1.05
C TRP A 151 15.00 -3.43 2.26
N ALA A 152 14.63 -2.21 2.64
CA ALA A 152 15.22 -1.56 3.80
C ALA A 152 14.95 -2.33 5.10
N ILE A 153 13.76 -2.92 5.25
CA ILE A 153 13.41 -3.77 6.41
C ILE A 153 14.27 -5.04 6.42
N ASP A 154 14.43 -5.73 5.29
CA ASP A 154 15.27 -6.95 5.20
C ASP A 154 16.71 -6.64 5.62
N ASP A 155 17.29 -5.57 5.08
CA ASP A 155 18.66 -5.13 5.43
C ASP A 155 18.79 -4.81 6.93
N ALA A 156 17.80 -4.10 7.49
CA ALA A 156 17.81 -3.77 8.92
C ALA A 156 17.64 -5.01 9.80
N LEU A 157 16.73 -5.92 9.46
CA LEU A 157 16.54 -7.16 10.20
C LEU A 157 17.82 -8.01 10.23
N ARG A 158 18.51 -8.13 9.09
CA ARG A 158 19.82 -8.82 9.01
C ARG A 158 20.88 -8.15 9.89
N LYS A 159 20.96 -6.82 9.87
CA LYS A 159 21.90 -6.07 10.73
C LYS A 159 21.69 -6.35 12.20
N TYR A 160 20.44 -6.52 12.64
CA TYR A 160 20.07 -6.81 14.03
C TYR A 160 20.01 -8.32 14.33
N ASN A 161 20.41 -9.20 13.41
CA ASN A 161 20.31 -10.66 13.52
C ASN A 161 18.89 -11.14 13.86
N ILE A 162 17.88 -10.48 13.32
CA ILE A 162 16.48 -10.87 13.46
C ILE A 162 16.10 -11.76 12.28
N GLU A 163 15.62 -12.98 12.60
CA GLU A 163 15.29 -13.97 11.61
C GLU A 163 13.91 -13.74 10.99
N ILE A 164 13.83 -13.86 9.65
CA ILE A 164 12.57 -14.03 8.92
C ILE A 164 12.31 -15.54 8.84
N PRO A 165 11.26 -16.07 9.49
CA PRO A 165 11.11 -17.50 9.65
C PRO A 165 10.68 -18.20 8.36
N PHE A 166 11.21 -19.39 8.13
CA PHE A 166 10.57 -20.34 7.23
C PHE A 166 9.29 -20.92 7.87
N PRO A 167 8.40 -21.55 7.09
CA PRO A 167 7.26 -22.25 7.67
C PRO A 167 7.69 -23.26 8.74
N GLN A 168 7.12 -23.13 9.94
CA GLN A 168 7.46 -23.99 11.08
C GLN A 168 6.44 -25.13 11.19
N ARG A 169 6.92 -26.35 11.52
CA ARG A 169 6.06 -27.50 11.75
C ARG A 169 6.62 -28.35 12.89
N ASP A 170 5.78 -28.65 13.84
CA ASP A 170 6.08 -29.64 14.88
C ASP A 170 5.80 -31.04 14.32
N VAL A 171 6.83 -31.90 14.28
CA VAL A 171 6.72 -33.25 13.78
C VAL A 171 6.85 -34.24 14.92
N HIS A 172 5.76 -34.96 15.22
CA HIS A 172 5.76 -36.06 16.18
C HIS A 172 5.99 -37.38 15.48
N ILE A 173 7.20 -37.94 15.57
CA ILE A 173 7.54 -39.27 15.01
C ILE A 173 7.05 -40.35 15.96
N ARG A 174 6.03 -41.09 15.56
CA ARG A 174 5.60 -42.31 16.27
C ARG A 174 6.25 -43.54 15.67
N THR A 175 7.20 -44.14 16.39
CA THR A 175 7.78 -45.42 15.98
C THR A 175 6.77 -46.53 16.27
N GLN A 176 6.25 -47.21 15.27
CA GLN A 176 5.59 -48.51 15.47
C GLN A 176 6.65 -49.55 15.77
N VAL A 177 6.66 -50.04 17.02
CA VAL A 177 7.42 -51.26 17.34
C VAL A 177 6.71 -52.42 16.66
N GLY A 178 7.35 -53.00 15.65
CA GLY A 178 6.85 -54.23 15.01
C GLY A 178 6.65 -55.30 16.08
N ARG A 179 5.46 -55.89 16.14
CA ARG A 179 5.27 -57.18 16.87
C ARG A 179 5.91 -58.25 16.01
N GLU A 180 6.98 -58.88 16.52
CA GLU A 180 7.44 -60.18 16.07
C GLU A 180 6.39 -61.26 16.44
#